data_c2649773496f9d3524ea47098f872346
#
_entry.id   c2649773496f9d3524ea47098f872346
#
_cell.length_a   1.000
_cell.length_b   1.000
_cell.length_c   1.000
_cell.angle_alpha   90.00
_cell.angle_beta   90.00
_cell.angle_gamma   90.00
#
_symmetry.space_group_name_H-M   'P 1'
#
loop_
_entity.id
_entity.type
_entity.pdbx_description
1 polymer ?
#
loop_
_entity_poly.entity_id
_entity_poly.type
_entity_poly.pdbx_seq_one_letter_code
_entity_poly.pdbx_strand_id
1 'polypeptide(L)'
;MTIRKARPSDIPVLNELLQDILQVHHQARPDIFKSEGQKFSEAKLVALLENPDKPIFVFELEGQVVGHLFCEFRTTSGDVLEPIKTLFIDDLCVASSVRGQKIGEQLYEFALSYAKEQGCHNLTLDVWADNAGAVRFYERQGMKPQKFRMEQIIS
;
A
#
# COMPACT_ATOMS: atom_id res chain seq x y z
N MET A 1 16.27 -4.73 12.48
CA MET A 1 15.15 -3.91 11.98
C MET A 1 15.49 -3.40 10.60
N THR A 2 14.80 -3.89 9.57
CA THR A 2 15.22 -3.68 8.20
C THR A 2 14.02 -3.60 7.26
N ILE A 3 14.06 -2.63 6.33
CA ILE A 3 13.15 -2.60 5.19
C ILE A 3 13.95 -3.09 3.99
N ARG A 4 13.45 -4.12 3.32
CA ARG A 4 14.11 -4.74 2.17
C ARG A 4 13.10 -5.15 1.11
N LYS A 5 13.57 -5.45 -0.08
CA LYS A 5 12.71 -6.01 -1.11
C LYS A 5 12.16 -7.37 -0.69
N ALA A 6 10.90 -7.62 -1.02
CA ALA A 6 10.26 -8.90 -0.76
C ALA A 6 10.87 -10.00 -1.62
N ARG A 7 10.86 -11.22 -1.12
CA ARG A 7 11.39 -12.43 -1.76
C ARG A 7 10.28 -13.47 -1.85
N PRO A 8 10.44 -14.49 -2.71
CA PRO A 8 9.45 -15.58 -2.78
C PRO A 8 9.13 -16.23 -1.44
N SER A 9 10.11 -16.33 -0.53
CA SER A 9 9.88 -16.89 0.81
C SER A 9 8.98 -16.04 1.68
N ASP A 10 8.72 -14.77 1.32
CA ASP A 10 7.82 -13.88 2.05
C ASP A 10 6.35 -14.04 1.66
N ILE A 11 6.06 -14.76 0.58
CA ILE A 11 4.70 -14.88 0.05
C ILE A 11 3.66 -15.30 1.09
N PRO A 12 3.91 -16.32 1.93
CA PRO A 12 2.94 -16.71 2.96
C PRO A 12 2.57 -15.56 3.90
N VAL A 13 3.56 -14.81 4.40
CA VAL A 13 3.29 -13.72 5.33
C VAL A 13 2.64 -12.53 4.62
N LEU A 14 2.98 -12.29 3.36
CA LEU A 14 2.31 -11.25 2.57
C LEU A 14 0.82 -11.55 2.43
N ASN A 15 0.48 -12.80 2.16
CA ASN A 15 -0.92 -13.22 2.08
C ASN A 15 -1.65 -13.06 3.40
N GLU A 16 -1.00 -13.38 4.53
CA GLU A 16 -1.60 -13.18 5.85
C GLU A 16 -1.93 -11.71 6.11
N LEU A 17 -0.99 -10.82 5.82
CA LEU A 17 -1.19 -9.37 6.00
C LEU A 17 -2.29 -8.83 5.09
N LEU A 18 -2.36 -9.32 3.85
CA LEU A 18 -3.40 -8.91 2.91
C LEU A 18 -4.79 -9.41 3.37
N GLN A 19 -4.87 -10.58 3.99
CA GLN A 19 -6.12 -11.07 4.57
C GLN A 19 -6.60 -10.18 5.73
N ASP A 20 -5.68 -9.74 6.57
CA ASP A 20 -6.02 -8.84 7.68
C ASP A 20 -6.61 -7.54 7.18
N ILE A 21 -6.02 -6.93 6.14
CA ILE A 21 -6.54 -5.68 5.60
C ILE A 21 -7.86 -5.88 4.85
N LEU A 22 -8.07 -7.04 4.25
CA LEU A 22 -9.37 -7.35 3.63
C LEU A 22 -10.49 -7.31 4.66
N GLN A 23 -10.25 -7.82 5.87
CA GLN A 23 -11.26 -7.77 6.93
C GLN A 23 -11.60 -6.33 7.33
N VAL A 24 -10.60 -5.46 7.40
CA VAL A 24 -10.83 -4.03 7.67
C VAL A 24 -11.70 -3.41 6.60
N HIS A 25 -11.40 -3.67 5.33
CA HIS A 25 -12.17 -3.15 4.20
C HIS A 25 -13.59 -3.71 4.17
N HIS A 26 -13.75 -5.00 4.44
CA HIS A 26 -15.07 -5.63 4.49
C HIS A 26 -15.95 -5.02 5.58
N GLN A 27 -15.39 -4.77 6.76
CA GLN A 27 -16.14 -4.15 7.86
C GLN A 27 -16.57 -2.73 7.52
N ALA A 28 -15.72 -1.98 6.83
CA ALA A 28 -16.05 -0.61 6.43
C ALA A 28 -17.05 -0.55 5.27
N ARG A 29 -16.85 -1.40 4.26
CA ARG A 29 -17.69 -1.40 3.05
C ARG A 29 -18.02 -2.83 2.62
N PRO A 30 -18.95 -3.51 3.34
CA PRO A 30 -19.33 -4.89 2.99
C PRO A 30 -20.07 -4.99 1.64
N ASP A 31 -20.57 -3.88 1.12
CA ASP A 31 -21.18 -3.80 -0.21
C ASP A 31 -20.14 -3.87 -1.34
N ILE A 32 -18.88 -3.55 -1.04
CA ILE A 32 -17.78 -3.54 -2.02
C ILE A 32 -16.84 -4.72 -1.82
N PHE A 33 -16.46 -5.00 -0.57
CA PHE A 33 -15.48 -6.03 -0.24
C PHE A 33 -16.14 -7.28 0.32
N LYS A 34 -15.76 -8.43 -0.25
CA LYS A 34 -16.16 -9.72 0.29
C LYS A 34 -15.50 -9.95 1.65
N SER A 35 -16.10 -10.83 2.47
CA SER A 35 -15.50 -11.24 3.74
C SER A 35 -14.37 -12.23 3.56
N GLU A 36 -14.32 -12.91 2.41
CA GLU A 36 -13.32 -13.94 2.09
C GLU A 36 -12.79 -13.73 0.68
N GLY A 37 -11.57 -14.18 0.46
CA GLY A 37 -10.93 -14.13 -0.84
C GLY A 37 -9.46 -13.78 -0.71
N GLN A 38 -8.76 -13.87 -1.82
CA GLN A 38 -7.34 -13.49 -1.92
C GLN A 38 -7.22 -12.33 -2.90
N LYS A 39 -6.59 -11.24 -2.47
CA LYS A 39 -6.29 -10.13 -3.38
C LYS A 39 -5.39 -10.59 -4.53
N PHE A 40 -4.39 -11.41 -4.19
CA PHE A 40 -3.46 -11.99 -5.17
C PHE A 40 -3.31 -13.48 -4.92
N SER A 41 -3.34 -14.27 -6.00
CA SER A 41 -2.94 -15.67 -5.93
C SER A 41 -1.42 -15.76 -5.70
N GLU A 42 -0.93 -16.94 -5.31
CA GLU A 42 0.50 -17.17 -5.17
C GLU A 42 1.24 -16.91 -6.49
N ALA A 43 0.68 -17.40 -7.61
CA ALA A 43 1.27 -17.17 -8.93
C ALA A 43 1.33 -15.68 -9.27
N LYS A 44 0.30 -14.91 -8.92
CA LYS A 44 0.28 -13.46 -9.13
C LYS A 44 1.35 -12.76 -8.31
N LEU A 45 1.54 -13.16 -7.05
CA LEU A 45 2.58 -12.60 -6.20
C LEU A 45 3.98 -12.90 -6.75
N VAL A 46 4.21 -14.11 -7.24
CA VAL A 46 5.49 -14.45 -7.87
C VAL A 46 5.75 -13.50 -9.06
N ALA A 47 4.74 -13.29 -9.90
CA ALA A 47 4.88 -12.39 -11.04
C ALA A 47 5.14 -10.94 -10.60
N LEU A 48 4.47 -10.47 -9.56
CA LEU A 48 4.68 -9.13 -9.02
C LEU A 48 6.09 -8.94 -8.48
N LEU A 49 6.65 -9.95 -7.82
CA LEU A 49 8.02 -9.88 -7.30
C LEU A 49 9.06 -9.69 -8.39
N GLU A 50 8.75 -10.11 -9.60
CA GLU A 50 9.64 -9.98 -10.77
C GLU A 50 9.39 -8.72 -11.58
N ASN A 51 8.33 -7.95 -11.25
CA ASN A 51 7.95 -6.77 -12.01
C ASN A 51 8.62 -5.51 -11.46
N PRO A 52 9.58 -4.91 -12.22
CA PRO A 52 10.29 -3.73 -11.74
C PRO A 52 9.41 -2.48 -11.59
N ASP A 53 8.24 -2.45 -12.25
CA ASP A 53 7.31 -1.33 -12.14
C ASP A 53 6.42 -1.41 -10.91
N LYS A 54 6.44 -2.55 -10.22
CA LYS A 54 5.60 -2.79 -9.03
C LYS A 54 6.43 -3.36 -7.89
N PRO A 55 7.36 -2.57 -7.35
CA PRO A 55 8.23 -3.06 -6.28
C PRO A 55 7.47 -3.31 -4.99
N ILE A 56 7.83 -4.38 -4.31
CA ILE A 56 7.27 -4.78 -3.02
C ILE A 56 8.39 -4.79 -1.98
N PHE A 57 8.16 -4.14 -0.86
CA PHE A 57 9.10 -4.08 0.26
C PHE A 57 8.45 -4.67 1.50
N VAL A 58 9.27 -5.23 2.37
CA VAL A 58 8.82 -5.77 3.66
C VAL A 58 9.62 -5.13 4.79
N PHE A 59 8.99 -5.03 5.94
CA PHE A 59 9.63 -4.59 7.18
C PHE A 59 9.92 -5.83 8.01
N GLU A 60 11.20 -6.08 8.26
CA GLU A 60 11.66 -7.24 9.03
C GLU A 60 12.11 -6.80 10.41
N LEU A 61 11.51 -7.41 11.43
CA LEU A 61 11.81 -7.14 12.83
C LEU A 61 12.16 -8.46 13.49
N GLU A 62 13.39 -8.56 14.02
CA GLU A 62 13.87 -9.76 14.68
C GLU A 62 13.68 -11.05 13.84
N GLY A 63 14.00 -10.94 12.55
CA GLY A 63 13.92 -12.07 11.62
C GLY A 63 12.53 -12.39 11.12
N GLN A 64 11.52 -11.61 11.49
CA GLN A 64 10.14 -11.82 11.05
C GLN A 64 9.61 -10.64 10.27
N VAL A 65 8.89 -10.90 9.19
CA VAL A 65 8.20 -9.86 8.42
C VAL A 65 6.94 -9.46 9.17
N VAL A 66 6.86 -8.18 9.51
CA VAL A 66 5.75 -7.62 10.29
C VAL A 66 5.01 -6.50 9.57
N GLY A 67 5.42 -6.18 8.36
CA GLY A 67 4.76 -5.16 7.56
C GLY A 67 5.17 -5.24 6.11
N HIS A 68 4.39 -4.63 5.23
CA HIS A 68 4.70 -4.59 3.82
C HIS A 68 4.33 -3.26 3.18
N LEU A 69 4.90 -3.03 2.01
CA LEU A 69 4.66 -1.86 1.18
C LEU A 69 4.63 -2.32 -0.28
N PHE A 70 3.45 -2.26 -0.88
CA PHE A 70 3.28 -2.55 -2.31
C PHE A 70 3.23 -1.22 -3.05
N CYS A 71 4.11 -1.06 -4.02
CA CYS A 71 4.21 0.16 -4.80
C CYS A 71 3.99 -0.10 -6.28
N GLU A 72 3.70 0.97 -7.01
CA GLU A 72 3.57 0.93 -8.46
C GLU A 72 4.04 2.25 -9.03
N PHE A 73 4.94 2.20 -10.01
CA PHE A 73 5.30 3.39 -10.77
C PHE A 73 4.20 3.68 -11.80
N ARG A 74 3.71 4.90 -11.79
CA ARG A 74 2.70 5.38 -12.74
C ARG A 74 3.21 6.62 -13.42
N THR A 75 2.99 6.71 -14.73
CA THR A 75 3.30 7.91 -15.49
C THR A 75 2.04 8.43 -16.14
N THR A 76 1.86 9.74 -16.09
CA THR A 76 0.79 10.40 -16.82
C THR A 76 1.34 10.95 -18.12
N SER A 77 0.55 10.87 -19.18
CA SER A 77 0.86 11.48 -20.46
C SER A 77 -0.44 11.68 -21.21
N GLY A 78 -0.42 12.55 -22.22
CA GLY A 78 -1.59 12.81 -23.01
C GLY A 78 -1.66 14.26 -23.43
N ASP A 79 -2.75 14.62 -24.12
CA ASP A 79 -2.88 15.93 -24.73
C ASP A 79 -3.03 17.05 -23.70
N VAL A 80 -3.53 16.73 -22.50
CA VAL A 80 -3.82 17.73 -21.47
C VAL A 80 -3.12 17.47 -20.14
N LEU A 81 -2.31 16.40 -20.05
CA LEU A 81 -1.61 16.05 -18.82
C LEU A 81 -0.10 16.19 -18.98
N GLU A 82 0.52 16.80 -17.99
CA GLU A 82 1.98 16.85 -17.94
C GLU A 82 2.54 15.44 -17.74
N PRO A 83 3.74 15.14 -18.30
CA PRO A 83 4.38 13.84 -18.09
C PRO A 83 4.97 13.75 -16.69
N ILE A 84 4.18 13.25 -15.76
CA ILE A 84 4.55 13.12 -14.34
C ILE A 84 4.79 11.66 -14.01
N LYS A 85 5.91 11.37 -13.35
CA LYS A 85 6.19 10.08 -12.77
C LYS A 85 5.76 10.09 -11.31
N THR A 86 4.92 9.15 -10.95
CA THR A 86 4.34 9.01 -9.60
C THR A 86 4.72 7.65 -9.01
N LEU A 87 5.04 7.62 -7.72
CA LEU A 87 5.04 6.37 -6.98
C LEU A 87 3.69 6.25 -6.29
N PHE A 88 2.93 5.23 -6.66
CA PHE A 88 1.63 4.93 -6.07
C PHE A 88 1.81 3.84 -5.03
N ILE A 89 1.33 4.08 -3.80
CA ILE A 89 1.27 3.04 -2.77
C ILE A 89 -0.04 2.27 -2.96
N ASP A 90 0.08 1.03 -3.44
CA ASP A 90 -1.07 0.16 -3.60
C ASP A 90 -1.55 -0.39 -2.26
N ASP A 91 -0.61 -0.70 -1.37
CA ASP A 91 -0.95 -1.19 -0.04
C ASP A 91 0.21 -0.96 0.94
N LEU A 92 -0.12 -0.52 2.13
CA LEU A 92 0.80 -0.39 3.25
C LEU A 92 0.11 -1.01 4.47
N CYS A 93 0.72 -2.04 5.03
CA CYS A 93 0.10 -2.79 6.11
C CYS A 93 1.13 -3.15 7.17
N VAL A 94 0.71 -3.11 8.43
CA VAL A 94 1.53 -3.50 9.58
C VAL A 94 0.74 -4.52 10.38
N ALA A 95 1.41 -5.60 10.81
CA ALA A 95 0.79 -6.62 11.63
C ALA A 95 0.24 -6.01 12.92
N SER A 96 -0.95 -6.47 13.34
CA SER A 96 -1.60 -5.95 14.54
C SER A 96 -0.77 -6.18 15.81
N SER A 97 0.02 -7.26 15.84
CA SER A 97 0.85 -7.62 16.99
C SER A 97 1.96 -6.62 17.32
N VAL A 98 2.33 -5.76 16.35
CA VAL A 98 3.43 -4.81 16.52
C VAL A 98 2.98 -3.36 16.33
N ARG A 99 1.69 -3.08 16.40
CA ARG A 99 1.18 -1.72 16.32
C ARG A 99 1.72 -0.89 17.50
N GLY A 100 1.90 0.41 17.26
CA GLY A 100 2.45 1.32 18.26
C GLY A 100 3.96 1.44 18.24
N GLN A 101 4.67 0.71 17.36
CA GLN A 101 6.12 0.77 17.23
C GLN A 101 6.57 1.66 16.06
N LYS A 102 5.66 2.45 15.51
CA LYS A 102 5.93 3.39 14.41
C LYS A 102 6.44 2.72 13.13
N ILE A 103 6.09 1.46 12.92
CA ILE A 103 6.51 0.72 11.73
C ILE A 103 5.86 1.30 10.48
N GLY A 104 4.57 1.65 10.56
CA GLY A 104 3.86 2.30 9.45
C GLY A 104 4.50 3.62 9.04
N GLU A 105 4.91 4.44 10.02
CA GLU A 105 5.61 5.69 9.75
C GLU A 105 6.93 5.45 9.03
N GLN A 106 7.68 4.44 9.47
CA GLN A 106 8.96 4.09 8.85
C GLN A 106 8.78 3.58 7.42
N LEU A 107 7.74 2.77 7.18
CA LEU A 107 7.42 2.31 5.83
C LEU A 107 7.02 3.49 4.92
N TYR A 108 6.24 4.42 5.44
CA TYR A 108 5.87 5.62 4.69
C TYR A 108 7.10 6.47 4.36
N GLU A 109 7.95 6.72 5.33
CA GLU A 109 9.18 7.50 5.12
C GLU A 109 10.10 6.83 4.10
N PHE A 110 10.17 5.50 4.15
CA PHE A 110 10.91 4.73 3.15
C PHE A 110 10.33 4.96 1.75
N ALA A 111 9.01 4.88 1.61
CA ALA A 111 8.33 5.11 0.33
C ALA A 111 8.64 6.51 -0.21
N LEU A 112 8.59 7.52 0.65
CA LEU A 112 8.88 8.90 0.28
C LEU A 112 10.33 9.07 -0.21
N SER A 113 11.28 8.50 0.52
CA SER A 113 12.69 8.54 0.13
C SER A 113 12.93 7.78 -1.18
N TYR A 114 12.34 6.62 -1.31
CA TYR A 114 12.44 5.81 -2.52
C TYR A 114 11.88 6.56 -3.74
N ALA A 115 10.74 7.20 -3.59
CA ALA A 115 10.15 8.01 -4.65
C ALA A 115 11.09 9.13 -5.10
N LYS A 116 11.73 9.80 -4.14
CA LYS A 116 12.71 10.86 -4.44
C LYS A 116 13.92 10.30 -5.20
N GLU A 117 14.46 9.18 -4.75
CA GLU A 117 15.60 8.52 -5.40
C GLU A 117 15.28 8.10 -6.83
N GLN A 118 14.04 7.70 -7.08
CA GLN A 118 13.59 7.26 -8.40
C GLN A 118 13.15 8.42 -9.30
N GLY A 119 13.28 9.66 -8.85
CA GLY A 119 12.94 10.83 -9.66
C GLY A 119 11.44 11.07 -9.80
N CYS A 120 10.63 10.59 -8.87
CA CYS A 120 9.20 10.81 -8.91
C CYS A 120 8.83 12.24 -8.53
N HIS A 121 7.79 12.75 -9.17
CA HIS A 121 7.22 14.06 -8.86
C HIS A 121 6.44 14.02 -7.54
N ASN A 122 5.72 12.95 -7.30
CA ASN A 122 4.89 12.81 -6.10
C ASN A 122 4.75 11.36 -5.66
N LEU A 123 4.20 11.21 -4.47
CA LEU A 123 3.80 9.94 -3.86
C LEU A 123 2.30 10.01 -3.63
N THR A 124 1.55 9.04 -4.13
CA THR A 124 0.09 9.03 -4.00
C THR A 124 -0.40 7.68 -3.47
N LEU A 125 -1.61 7.70 -2.95
CA LEU A 125 -2.34 6.49 -2.58
C LEU A 125 -3.83 6.79 -2.58
N ASP A 126 -4.63 5.73 -2.58
CA ASP A 126 -6.06 5.82 -2.38
C ASP A 126 -6.38 5.34 -0.97
N VAL A 127 -7.22 6.07 -0.26
CA VAL A 127 -7.66 5.68 1.08
C VAL A 127 -9.18 5.82 1.16
N TRP A 128 -9.83 4.81 1.72
CA TRP A 128 -11.28 4.85 1.89
C TRP A 128 -11.66 5.87 2.96
N ALA A 129 -12.62 6.73 2.63
CA ALA A 129 -13.10 7.76 3.56
C ALA A 129 -13.60 7.17 4.87
N ASP A 130 -14.19 5.97 4.81
CA ASP A 130 -14.70 5.26 5.98
C ASP A 130 -13.60 4.74 6.90
N ASN A 131 -12.36 4.68 6.42
CA ASN A 131 -11.21 4.31 7.24
C ASN A 131 -10.57 5.58 7.83
N ALA A 132 -11.24 6.17 8.80
CA ALA A 132 -10.82 7.43 9.41
C ALA A 132 -9.42 7.35 10.03
N GLY A 133 -9.06 6.20 10.58
CA GLY A 133 -7.74 5.99 11.17
C GLY A 133 -6.62 6.10 10.13
N ALA A 134 -6.81 5.47 8.97
CA ALA A 134 -5.85 5.55 7.88
C ALA A 134 -5.75 6.97 7.33
N VAL A 135 -6.89 7.65 7.14
CA VAL A 135 -6.91 9.03 6.68
C VAL A 135 -6.08 9.92 7.62
N ARG A 136 -6.32 9.81 8.93
CA ARG A 136 -5.57 10.59 9.93
C ARG A 136 -4.09 10.24 9.91
N PHE A 137 -3.75 8.96 9.74
CA PHE A 137 -2.36 8.53 9.67
C PHE A 137 -1.63 9.24 8.53
N TYR A 138 -2.20 9.20 7.33
CA TYR A 138 -1.56 9.79 6.15
C TYR A 138 -1.51 11.32 6.23
N GLU A 139 -2.54 11.95 6.79
CA GLU A 139 -2.51 13.40 7.01
C GLU A 139 -1.40 13.81 7.98
N ARG A 140 -1.18 13.02 9.04
CA ARG A 140 -0.07 13.27 9.99
C ARG A 140 1.30 13.14 9.32
N GLN A 141 1.40 12.30 8.27
CA GLN A 141 2.64 12.17 7.52
C GLN A 141 2.90 13.34 6.58
N GLY A 142 1.91 14.20 6.36
CA GLY A 142 2.03 15.38 5.51
C GLY A 142 1.30 15.26 4.18
N MET A 143 0.55 14.18 3.97
CA MET A 143 -0.26 14.05 2.76
C MET A 143 -1.50 14.94 2.81
N LYS A 144 -1.92 15.37 1.63
CA LYS A 144 -3.14 16.17 1.46
C LYS A 144 -4.02 15.50 0.42
N PRO A 145 -5.35 15.64 0.53
CA PRO A 145 -6.22 15.13 -0.51
C PRO A 145 -5.90 15.79 -1.84
N GLN A 146 -5.72 14.97 -2.87
CA GLN A 146 -5.48 15.44 -4.23
C GLN A 146 -6.79 15.65 -4.97
N LYS A 147 -7.72 14.72 -4.78
CA LYS A 147 -9.05 14.74 -5.38
C LYS A 147 -10.00 13.92 -4.53
N PHE A 148 -11.28 14.07 -4.75
CA PHE A 148 -12.29 13.23 -4.10
C PHE A 148 -13.00 12.39 -5.15
N ARG A 149 -13.19 11.11 -4.84
CA ARG A 149 -14.11 10.27 -5.59
C ARG A 149 -15.45 10.28 -4.85
N MET A 150 -16.46 10.81 -5.50
CA MET A 150 -17.80 10.92 -4.93
C MET A 150 -18.66 9.77 -5.44
N GLU A 151 -19.56 9.27 -4.60
CA GLU A 151 -20.52 8.26 -5.03
C GLU A 151 -21.90 8.53 -4.45
N GLN A 152 -22.91 8.07 -5.15
CA GLN A 152 -24.27 8.03 -4.65
C GLN A 152 -24.81 6.63 -4.96
N ILE A 153 -25.24 5.91 -3.94
CA ILE A 153 -25.79 4.57 -4.12
C ILE A 153 -27.11 4.67 -4.85
N ILE A 154 -27.27 3.84 -5.87
CA ILE A 154 -28.49 3.75 -6.67
C ILE A 154 -29.09 2.37 -6.36
N SER A 155 -30.14 2.35 -5.60
CA SER A 155 -30.72 1.08 -5.13
C SER A 155 -32.13 0.88 -5.64
#